data_f1d7fdf2db6300bc145db08808d471bd
#
_entry.id   f1d7fdf2db6300bc145db08808d471bd
#
_cell.length_a   1.000
_cell.length_b   1.000
_cell.length_c   1.000
_cell.angle_alpha   90.00
_cell.angle_beta   90.00
_cell.angle_gamma   90.00
#
_symmetry.space_group_name_H-M   'P 1'
#
loop_
_entity.id
_entity.type
_entity.pdbx_description
1 polymer ?
#
loop_
_entity_poly.entity_id
_entity_poly.type
_entity_poly.pdbx_seq_one_letter_code
_entity_poly.pdbx_strand_id
1 'polypeptide(L)'
;NRYFDGTLEDIPDEYRVTGSGEELEPPSTIAVLVVEPDKKPYVKEIPSSLESLQNEVGGDIEAVYPFEEPVAIVCNEEGKMNGLPLNRALRDDSGEIYDIVAGTFLVTGLTDDSFGSLSPDLLRQFMTEFKMPEQFAKIGDRIVAIPMISEEQQKQTVLEEKSSIVNEN
;
A
#
# COMPACT_ATOMS: atom_id res chain seq x y z
N ASN A 1 4.65 17.01 5.87
CA ASN A 1 4.23 17.33 5.30
C ASN A 1 3.12 18.03 5.47
N ARG A 2 3.09 18.70 4.97
CA ARG A 2 2.34 19.47 5.19
C ARG A 2 1.06 19.26 4.75
N TYR A 3 0.87 18.75 3.72
CA TYR A 3 -0.33 18.80 3.28
C TYR A 3 -1.27 18.19 4.19
N PHE A 4 -0.89 17.38 4.93
CA PHE A 4 -1.82 16.89 5.74
C PHE A 4 -1.76 17.32 7.05
N ASP A 5 -0.78 17.95 7.31
CA ASP A 5 -0.68 18.41 8.44
C ASP A 5 -1.81 19.08 8.69
N GLY A 6 -2.33 19.48 7.85
CA GLY A 6 -3.26 20.13 8.05
C GLY A 6 -4.35 19.65 8.17
N THR A 7 -4.40 19.04 7.53
CA THR A 7 -5.50 18.47 7.69
C THR A 7 -6.65 19.31 7.48
N LEU A 8 -7.73 18.88 7.79
CA LEU A 8 -8.93 19.58 7.52
C LEU A 8 -9.06 20.82 8.29
N GLU A 9 -8.38 20.92 9.39
CA GLU A 9 -8.46 22.12 10.14
C GLU A 9 -7.83 23.24 9.46
N ASP A 10 -6.88 22.97 8.60
CA ASP A 10 -6.21 24.03 7.90
C ASP A 10 -6.95 24.46 6.65
N ILE A 11 -8.07 23.87 6.34
CA ILE A 11 -8.80 24.28 5.18
C ILE A 11 -9.37 25.64 5.42
N PRO A 12 -9.16 26.57 4.50
CA PRO A 12 -9.69 27.91 4.68
C PRO A 12 -11.19 27.88 4.87
N ASP A 13 -11.66 28.87 5.65
CA ASP A 13 -13.06 28.91 5.94
C ASP A 13 -13.91 28.97 4.70
N GLU A 14 -13.42 29.55 3.66
CA GLU A 14 -14.25 29.66 2.49
C GLU A 14 -14.57 28.29 1.91
N TYR A 15 -13.84 27.31 2.24
CA TYR A 15 -14.21 26.02 1.76
C TYR A 15 -15.16 25.36 2.68
N ARG A 16 -15.17 25.75 3.84
CA ARG A 16 -16.00 25.09 4.69
C ARG A 16 -17.27 25.72 4.85
N VAL A 17 -17.33 26.71 4.65
CA VAL A 17 -18.42 27.33 4.85
C VAL A 17 -19.36 27.37 4.22
N THR A 18 -19.33 27.61 3.68
CA THR A 18 -20.07 27.84 2.98
C THR A 18 -21.14 27.47 3.12
N GLY A 19 -21.33 27.25 3.63
CA GLY A 19 -22.35 26.85 3.85
C GLY A 19 -23.12 26.87 2.87
N SER A 20 -23.03 26.98 2.24
CA SER A 20 -23.75 27.14 1.31
C SER A 20 -23.76 26.00 0.55
N GLY A 21 -23.89 26.03 -0.38
CA GLY A 21 -24.05 25.06 -1.22
C GLY A 21 -23.11 24.06 -1.19
N GLU A 22 -22.05 24.40 -0.94
CA GLU A 22 -21.09 23.52 -0.96
C GLU A 22 -21.42 22.42 -0.18
N GLU A 23 -22.08 22.61 0.78
CA GLU A 23 -22.30 21.56 1.55
C GLU A 23 -23.01 20.54 0.84
N LEU A 24 -23.54 20.77 -0.19
CA LEU A 24 -24.25 19.77 -0.91
C LEU A 24 -23.33 18.82 -1.64
N GLU A 25 -22.10 19.12 -1.75
CA GLU A 25 -21.22 18.26 -2.45
C GLU A 25 -20.65 17.19 -1.54
N PRO A 26 -20.63 15.94 -1.97
CA PRO A 26 -20.07 14.92 -1.12
C PRO A 26 -18.58 15.15 -0.93
N PRO A 27 -18.02 14.69 0.15
CA PRO A 27 -16.57 14.78 0.31
C PRO A 27 -15.89 14.06 -0.82
N SER A 28 -14.76 14.55 -1.24
CA SER A 28 -14.06 13.86 -2.31
C SER A 28 -13.48 12.57 -1.78
N THR A 29 -13.41 11.59 -2.66
CA THR A 29 -12.83 10.32 -2.33
C THR A 29 -11.66 10.06 -3.26
N ILE A 30 -10.78 9.17 -2.85
CA ILE A 30 -9.67 8.75 -3.69
C ILE A 30 -9.66 7.24 -3.74
N ALA A 31 -9.27 6.70 -4.90
CA ALA A 31 -9.16 5.27 -5.07
C ALA A 31 -7.73 4.88 -4.76
N VAL A 32 -7.55 4.04 -3.75
CA VAL A 32 -6.22 3.64 -3.31
C VAL A 32 -6.15 2.13 -3.29
N LEU A 33 -4.92 1.62 -3.25
CA LEU A 33 -4.72 0.19 -3.10
C LEU A 33 -4.44 -0.07 -1.63
N VAL A 34 -5.13 -1.02 -1.05
CA VAL A 34 -4.94 -1.40 0.35
C VAL A 34 -4.18 -2.70 0.38
N VAL A 35 -3.07 -2.74 1.10
CA VAL A 35 -2.24 -3.93 1.20
C VAL A 35 -2.19 -4.33 2.67
N GLU A 36 -2.81 -5.45 3.00
CA GLU A 36 -2.85 -5.93 4.37
C GLU A 36 -1.90 -7.11 4.51
N PRO A 37 -1.36 -7.34 5.69
CA PRO A 37 -0.48 -8.49 5.88
C PRO A 37 -1.22 -9.80 5.57
N ASP A 38 -0.53 -10.69 4.89
CA ASP A 38 -1.03 -12.04 4.58
C ASP A 38 -2.22 -12.07 3.63
N LYS A 39 -2.50 -10.97 2.95
CA LYS A 39 -3.66 -10.91 2.05
C LYS A 39 -3.27 -10.29 0.73
N LYS A 40 -4.04 -10.57 -0.29
CA LYS A 40 -3.85 -9.92 -1.57
C LYS A 40 -4.34 -8.48 -1.50
N PRO A 41 -3.72 -7.59 -2.26
CA PRO A 41 -4.16 -6.19 -2.23
C PRO A 41 -5.53 -6.02 -2.87
N TYR A 42 -6.21 -4.96 -2.48
CA TYR A 42 -7.50 -4.65 -3.08
C TYR A 42 -7.68 -3.15 -3.19
N VAL A 43 -8.55 -2.74 -4.09
CA VAL A 43 -8.83 -1.34 -4.33
C VAL A 43 -9.93 -0.89 -3.38
N LYS A 44 -9.78 0.30 -2.84
CA LYS A 44 -10.79 0.85 -1.94
C LYS A 44 -10.91 2.33 -2.20
N GLU A 45 -12.11 2.86 -2.14
CA GLU A 45 -12.32 4.29 -2.20
C GLU A 45 -12.49 4.81 -0.79
N ILE A 46 -11.70 5.79 -0.44
CA ILE A 46 -11.74 6.35 0.91
C ILE A 46 -11.84 7.86 0.80
N PRO A 47 -12.38 8.52 1.82
CA PRO A 47 -12.37 9.98 1.81
C PRO A 47 -10.96 10.51 1.74
N SER A 48 -10.77 11.62 1.03
CA SER A 48 -9.44 12.18 0.90
C SER A 48 -9.16 13.07 2.10
N SER A 49 -8.95 12.47 3.23
CA SER A 49 -8.68 13.21 4.46
C SER A 49 -7.59 12.50 5.24
N LEU A 50 -6.90 13.26 6.07
CA LEU A 50 -5.90 12.66 6.93
C LEU A 50 -6.52 11.61 7.83
N GLU A 51 -7.68 11.89 8.34
CA GLU A 51 -8.34 10.97 9.26
C GLU A 51 -8.61 9.63 8.60
N SER A 52 -9.04 9.62 7.34
CA SER A 52 -9.31 8.35 6.70
C SER A 52 -8.02 7.59 6.44
N LEU A 53 -6.94 8.28 6.09
CA LEU A 53 -5.66 7.58 5.92
C LEU A 53 -5.20 7.00 7.25
N GLN A 54 -5.34 7.73 8.32
CA GLN A 54 -4.96 7.25 9.64
C GLN A 54 -5.81 6.05 10.05
N ASN A 55 -7.10 6.08 9.72
CA ASN A 55 -7.96 4.96 10.06
C ASN A 55 -7.55 3.70 9.31
N GLU A 56 -7.13 3.84 8.07
CA GLU A 56 -6.75 2.66 7.30
C GLU A 56 -5.47 2.02 7.84
N VAL A 57 -4.51 2.80 8.28
CA VAL A 57 -3.25 2.24 8.74
C VAL A 57 -3.20 2.08 10.27
N GLY A 58 -4.20 2.58 10.97
CA GLY A 58 -4.29 2.36 12.40
C GLY A 58 -3.46 3.30 13.25
N GLY A 59 -3.14 4.48 12.75
CA GLY A 59 -2.36 5.44 13.53
C GLY A 59 -1.84 6.54 12.65
N ASP A 60 -0.89 7.30 13.16
CA ASP A 60 -0.30 8.38 12.39
C ASP A 60 0.37 7.83 11.16
N ILE A 61 0.40 8.60 10.10
CA ILE A 61 0.90 8.11 8.83
C ILE A 61 2.31 8.59 8.55
N GLU A 62 3.01 7.76 7.80
CA GLU A 62 4.27 8.13 7.20
C GLU A 62 4.15 7.83 5.72
N ALA A 63 4.65 8.69 4.88
CA ALA A 63 4.63 8.44 3.44
C ALA A 63 6.04 8.25 2.95
N VAL A 64 6.24 7.23 2.12
CA VAL A 64 7.53 6.99 1.50
C VAL A 64 7.32 6.86 0.01
N TYR A 65 8.38 7.11 -0.75
CA TYR A 65 8.26 7.21 -2.20
C TYR A 65 9.28 6.31 -2.86
N PRO A 66 9.08 5.00 -2.78
CA PRO A 66 10.09 4.06 -3.28
C PRO A 66 10.08 3.83 -4.77
N PHE A 67 9.14 4.41 -5.50
CA PHE A 67 9.00 4.13 -6.91
C PHE A 67 9.18 5.39 -7.73
N GLU A 68 9.53 5.21 -9.01
CA GLU A 68 9.66 6.35 -9.89
C GLU A 68 8.30 6.92 -10.27
N GLU A 69 7.28 6.11 -10.24
CA GLU A 69 5.96 6.57 -10.58
C GLU A 69 5.45 7.55 -9.52
N PRO A 70 4.49 8.40 -9.87
CA PRO A 70 3.97 9.37 -8.91
C PRO A 70 2.99 8.73 -7.93
N VAL A 71 3.52 7.90 -7.09
CA VAL A 71 2.73 7.21 -6.07
C VAL A 71 3.44 7.30 -4.75
N ALA A 72 2.70 7.12 -3.68
CA ALA A 72 3.26 7.07 -2.34
C ALA A 72 2.80 5.80 -1.65
N ILE A 73 3.65 5.29 -0.79
CA ILE A 73 3.24 4.26 0.15
C ILE A 73 2.96 4.98 1.45
N VAL A 74 1.74 4.86 1.95
CA VAL A 74 1.31 5.50 3.20
C VAL A 74 1.16 4.40 4.23
N CYS A 75 1.92 4.46 5.30
CA CYS A 75 1.93 3.41 6.30
C CYS A 75 1.88 3.99 7.70
N ASN A 76 1.76 3.13 8.69
CA ASN A 76 1.73 3.55 10.08
C ASN A 76 3.14 3.98 10.48
N GLU A 77 3.25 5.20 10.95
CA GLU A 77 4.56 5.77 11.28
C GLU A 77 5.28 4.94 12.34
N GLU A 78 4.57 4.32 13.23
CA GLU A 78 5.17 3.55 14.30
C GLU A 78 4.91 2.06 14.20
N GLY A 79 4.62 1.59 13.00
CA GLY A 79 4.23 0.19 12.84
C GLY A 79 5.26 -0.79 13.37
N LYS A 80 6.53 -0.55 13.06
CA LYS A 80 7.56 -1.47 13.53
C LYS A 80 7.75 -1.37 15.03
N MET A 81 7.71 -0.16 15.56
CA MET A 81 7.86 0.02 17.00
C MET A 81 6.72 -0.61 17.76
N ASN A 82 5.54 -0.58 17.18
CA ASN A 82 4.37 -1.12 17.83
C ASN A 82 4.20 -2.62 17.59
N GLY A 83 5.12 -3.24 16.87
CA GLY A 83 5.05 -4.67 16.65
C GLY A 83 4.00 -5.11 15.66
N LEU A 84 3.59 -4.24 14.76
CA LEU A 84 2.62 -4.66 13.76
C LEU A 84 3.24 -5.71 12.85
N PRO A 85 2.44 -6.60 12.30
CA PRO A 85 2.98 -7.66 11.45
C PRO A 85 3.71 -7.10 10.25
N LEU A 86 4.84 -7.70 9.91
CA LEU A 86 5.55 -7.32 8.69
C LEU A 86 4.70 -7.70 7.49
N ASN A 87 4.65 -6.82 6.50
CA ASN A 87 3.70 -6.96 5.41
C ASN A 87 4.38 -7.24 4.08
N ARG A 88 5.08 -6.29 3.54
CA ARG A 88 5.75 -6.45 2.26
C ARG A 88 7.13 -5.83 2.33
N ALA A 89 8.06 -6.42 1.61
CA ALA A 89 9.40 -5.87 1.51
C ALA A 89 9.48 -4.85 0.41
N LEU A 90 10.27 -3.81 0.62
CA LEU A 90 10.58 -2.85 -0.41
C LEU A 90 11.97 -3.16 -0.94
N ARG A 91 12.10 -3.25 -2.23
CA ARG A 91 13.34 -3.69 -2.86
C ARG A 91 13.89 -2.61 -3.76
N ASP A 92 15.20 -2.60 -3.88
CA ASP A 92 15.83 -1.63 -4.75
C ASP A 92 15.93 -2.20 -6.17
N ASP A 93 16.59 -1.49 -7.07
CA ASP A 93 16.66 -1.92 -8.46
C ASP A 93 17.38 -3.24 -8.64
N SER A 94 18.22 -3.64 -7.71
CA SER A 94 18.90 -4.91 -7.82
C SER A 94 18.13 -6.04 -7.15
N GLY A 95 16.95 -5.75 -6.63
CA GLY A 95 16.12 -6.76 -5.97
C GLY A 95 16.43 -6.96 -4.52
N GLU A 96 17.31 -6.14 -3.95
CA GLU A 96 17.65 -6.29 -2.54
C GLU A 96 16.67 -5.57 -1.66
N ILE A 97 16.32 -6.20 -0.54
CA ILE A 97 15.39 -5.60 0.40
C ILE A 97 16.11 -4.52 1.18
N TYR A 98 15.57 -3.29 1.13
CA TYR A 98 16.16 -2.22 1.92
C TYR A 98 15.22 -1.76 3.03
N ASP A 99 13.97 -2.18 3.00
CA ASP A 99 13.04 -1.85 4.07
C ASP A 99 11.87 -2.82 4.01
N ILE A 100 11.12 -2.92 5.09
CA ILE A 100 9.94 -3.76 5.14
C ILE A 100 8.86 -2.94 5.82
N VAL A 101 7.68 -2.90 5.21
CA VAL A 101 6.57 -2.15 5.76
C VAL A 101 5.84 -3.04 6.76
N ALA A 102 5.58 -2.51 7.94
CA ALA A 102 4.85 -3.22 8.98
C ALA A 102 3.42 -2.70 9.05
N GLY A 103 2.46 -3.61 9.13
CA GLY A 103 1.06 -3.24 9.20
C GLY A 103 0.46 -2.97 7.83
N THR A 104 -0.82 -2.69 7.82
CA THR A 104 -1.52 -2.34 6.59
C THR A 104 -0.96 -1.05 6.03
N PHE A 105 -0.79 -1.01 4.71
CA PHE A 105 -0.37 0.24 4.09
C PHE A 105 -1.20 0.49 2.83
N LEU A 106 -1.14 1.71 2.35
CA LEU A 106 -1.87 2.10 1.17
C LEU A 106 -0.89 2.51 0.09
N VAL A 107 -1.27 2.28 -1.17
CA VAL A 107 -0.57 2.89 -2.29
C VAL A 107 -1.51 3.94 -2.82
N THR A 108 -1.06 5.18 -2.85
CA THR A 108 -1.90 6.29 -3.31
C THR A 108 -1.25 6.99 -4.48
N GLY A 109 -2.05 7.70 -5.25
CA GLY A 109 -1.50 8.62 -6.22
C GLY A 109 -1.06 9.90 -5.55
N LEU A 110 -0.51 10.80 -6.32
CA LEU A 110 -0.06 12.08 -5.82
C LEU A 110 -0.66 13.19 -6.65
N THR A 111 -1.07 14.26 -6.00
CA THR A 111 -1.45 15.49 -6.66
C THR A 111 -0.35 16.50 -6.39
N ASP A 112 -0.53 17.73 -6.81
CA ASP A 112 0.50 18.74 -6.62
C ASP A 112 0.81 18.95 -5.15
N ASP A 113 -0.15 18.82 -4.29
CA ASP A 113 0.08 19.11 -2.88
C ASP A 113 -0.52 18.09 -1.93
N SER A 114 -0.92 16.93 -2.41
CA SER A 114 -1.56 15.97 -1.51
C SER A 114 -1.55 14.58 -2.11
N PHE A 115 -2.18 13.63 -1.42
CA PHE A 115 -2.37 12.30 -1.95
C PHE A 115 -3.64 12.29 -2.80
N GLY A 116 -3.66 11.46 -3.80
CA GLY A 116 -4.80 11.37 -4.69
C GLY A 116 -5.09 9.96 -5.09
N SER A 117 -5.97 9.82 -6.07
CA SER A 117 -6.32 8.50 -6.57
C SER A 117 -5.22 7.93 -7.42
N LEU A 118 -5.11 6.63 -7.41
CA LEU A 118 -4.25 5.96 -8.39
C LEU A 118 -5.03 5.89 -9.70
N SER A 119 -4.33 6.07 -10.80
CA SER A 119 -4.95 5.87 -12.10
C SER A 119 -5.21 4.38 -12.29
N PRO A 120 -6.09 3.99 -13.20
CA PRO A 120 -6.33 2.57 -13.43
C PRO A 120 -5.07 1.81 -13.80
N ASP A 121 -4.17 2.41 -14.57
CA ASP A 121 -2.95 1.74 -14.93
C ASP A 121 -2.05 1.51 -13.72
N LEU A 122 -1.94 2.50 -12.86
CA LEU A 122 -1.12 2.35 -11.65
C LEU A 122 -1.77 1.38 -10.67
N LEU A 123 -3.09 1.36 -10.60
CA LEU A 123 -3.76 0.37 -9.76
C LEU A 123 -3.38 -1.04 -10.22
N ARG A 124 -3.42 -1.29 -11.51
CA ARG A 124 -3.07 -2.60 -12.03
C ARG A 124 -1.60 -2.93 -11.78
N GLN A 125 -0.73 -1.94 -11.98
CA GLN A 125 0.69 -2.15 -11.80
C GLN A 125 1.02 -2.53 -10.35
N PHE A 126 0.49 -1.80 -9.41
CA PHE A 126 0.83 -2.05 -8.01
C PHE A 126 0.03 -3.20 -7.41
N MET A 127 -1.14 -3.51 -7.97
CA MET A 127 -1.81 -4.72 -7.60
C MET A 127 -0.94 -5.92 -7.95
N THR A 128 -0.24 -5.87 -9.08
CA THR A 128 0.68 -6.92 -9.46
C THR A 128 1.93 -6.91 -8.59
N GLU A 129 2.44 -5.72 -8.33
CA GLU A 129 3.67 -5.59 -7.55
C GLU A 129 3.51 -6.22 -6.16
N PHE A 130 2.39 -6.01 -5.51
CA PHE A 130 2.17 -6.49 -4.16
C PHE A 130 1.22 -7.69 -4.09
N LYS A 131 1.03 -8.36 -5.22
CA LYS A 131 0.06 -9.44 -5.30
C LYS A 131 0.31 -10.55 -4.32
N MET A 132 1.57 -10.93 -4.13
CA MET A 132 1.89 -12.04 -3.27
C MET A 132 2.17 -11.59 -1.86
N PRO A 133 1.39 -12.05 -0.89
CA PRO A 133 1.75 -11.81 0.50
C PRO A 133 3.10 -12.43 0.82
N GLU A 134 3.79 -11.88 1.78
CA GLU A 134 5.12 -12.34 2.14
C GLU A 134 5.20 -12.65 3.62
N GLN A 135 5.96 -13.66 3.96
CA GLN A 135 6.32 -13.92 5.33
C GLN A 135 7.81 -13.62 5.45
N PHE A 136 8.25 -13.36 6.66
CA PHE A 136 9.62 -12.96 6.86
C PHE A 136 10.29 -13.85 7.90
N ALA A 137 11.52 -14.24 7.63
CA ALA A 137 12.28 -15.06 8.54
C ALA A 137 13.64 -14.45 8.72
N LYS A 138 14.20 -14.58 9.92
CA LYS A 138 15.52 -14.08 10.18
C LYS A 138 16.48 -15.25 10.09
N ILE A 139 17.49 -15.15 9.24
CA ILE A 139 18.48 -16.18 9.08
C ILE A 139 19.80 -15.50 9.32
N GLY A 140 20.42 -15.77 10.48
CA GLY A 140 21.62 -15.06 10.88
C GLY A 140 21.31 -13.59 11.08
N ASP A 141 22.02 -12.74 10.38
CA ASP A 141 21.81 -11.31 10.45
C ASP A 141 20.89 -10.82 9.34
N ARG A 142 20.37 -11.71 8.55
CA ARG A 142 19.60 -11.29 7.37
C ARG A 142 18.15 -11.63 7.54
N ILE A 143 17.29 -10.80 6.93
CA ILE A 143 15.88 -11.06 6.90
C ILE A 143 15.55 -11.47 5.48
N VAL A 144 14.89 -12.60 5.32
CA VAL A 144 14.48 -13.06 4.01
C VAL A 144 12.97 -13.01 3.91
N ALA A 145 12.48 -12.66 2.74
CA ALA A 145 11.06 -12.62 2.45
C ALA A 145 10.68 -13.88 1.72
N ILE A 146 9.63 -14.53 2.19
CA ILE A 146 9.17 -15.77 1.61
C ILE A 146 7.77 -15.54 1.05
N PRO A 147 7.60 -15.64 -0.27
CA PRO A 147 6.27 -15.41 -0.84
C PRO A 147 5.28 -16.46 -0.37
N MET A 148 4.06 -16.03 -0.08
CA MET A 148 3.02 -16.94 0.35
C MET A 148 2.18 -17.27 -0.88
N ILE A 149 2.28 -18.51 -1.34
CA ILE A 149 1.59 -18.93 -2.55
C ILE A 149 0.31 -19.62 -2.16
N SER A 150 -0.78 -19.31 -2.85
CA SER A 150 -2.07 -19.92 -2.56
C SER A 150 -2.03 -21.40 -2.91
N GLU A 151 -2.96 -22.17 -2.37
CA GLU A 151 -3.01 -23.58 -2.68
C GLU A 151 -3.15 -23.81 -4.17
N GLU A 152 -3.92 -23.02 -4.85
CA GLU A 152 -4.08 -23.18 -6.28
C GLU A 152 -2.77 -22.94 -7.01
N GLN A 153 -2.04 -21.92 -6.60
CA GLN A 153 -0.75 -21.66 -7.22
C GLN A 153 0.25 -22.75 -6.91
N GLN A 154 0.19 -23.31 -5.72
CA GLN A 154 1.08 -24.40 -5.37
C GLN A 154 0.79 -25.62 -6.23
N LYS A 155 -0.48 -25.93 -6.45
CA LYS A 155 -0.84 -27.05 -7.30
C LYS A 155 -0.36 -26.83 -8.73
N GLN A 156 -0.53 -25.64 -9.23
CA GLN A 156 -0.12 -25.34 -10.58
C GLN A 156 1.41 -25.47 -10.73
N THR A 157 2.15 -24.98 -9.76
CA THR A 157 3.60 -25.09 -9.80
C THR A 157 4.03 -26.55 -9.81
N VAL A 158 3.41 -27.38 -8.98
CA VAL A 158 3.75 -28.79 -8.95
C VAL A 158 3.43 -29.45 -10.27
N LEU A 159 2.30 -29.12 -10.87
CA LEU A 159 1.95 -29.70 -12.16
C LEU A 159 2.93 -29.27 -13.25
N GLU A 160 3.36 -28.03 -13.21
CA GLU A 160 4.32 -27.54 -14.18
C GLU A 160 5.66 -28.25 -14.01
N GLU A 161 6.08 -28.48 -12.79
CA GLU A 161 7.32 -29.17 -12.54
C GLU A 161 7.24 -30.61 -13.03
N LYS A 162 6.13 -31.28 -12.78
CA LYS A 162 5.97 -32.65 -13.26
C LYS A 162 5.97 -32.72 -14.77
N SER A 163 5.32 -31.75 -15.39
CA SER A 163 5.27 -31.70 -16.84
C SER A 163 6.67 -31.51 -17.41
N SER A 164 7.44 -30.64 -16.77
CA SER A 164 8.79 -30.39 -17.22
C SER A 164 9.65 -31.63 -17.08
N ILE A 165 9.53 -32.38 -16.00
CA ILE A 165 10.28 -33.60 -15.80
C ILE A 165 9.91 -34.64 -16.87
N VAL A 166 8.64 -34.77 -17.16
CA VAL A 166 8.20 -35.72 -18.16
C VAL A 166 8.74 -35.33 -19.51
N ASN A 167 8.77 -34.06 -19.82
CA ASN A 167 9.23 -33.63 -21.12
C ASN A 167 10.74 -33.82 -21.29
N GLU A 168 11.47 -33.94 -20.25
CA GLU A 168 12.90 -34.13 -20.36
C GLU A 168 13.25 -35.57 -20.67
N ASN A 169 12.34 -36.46 -20.50
CA ASN A 169 12.58 -37.85 -20.85
C ASN A 169 12.21 -38.11 -22.27
#